data_02f2db8634d3d9301ee4d5ecd07ad956
#
_entry.id   02f2db8634d3d9301ee4d5ecd07ad956
#
_cell.length_a   1.000
_cell.length_b   1.000
_cell.length_c   1.000
_cell.angle_alpha   90.00
_cell.angle_beta   90.00
_cell.angle_gamma   90.00
#
_symmetry.space_group_name_H-M   'P 1'
#
loop_
_entity.id
_entity.type
_entity.pdbx_description
1 polymer ?
#
loop_
_entity_poly.entity_id
_entity_poly.type
_entity_poly.pdbx_seq_one_letter_code
_entity_poly.pdbx_strand_id
1 'polypeptide(L)'
;ALNGLPGPYIKDFLGNLGHDGLNRMLAGFDDKAATAICTFAYCAGPDAEPMLFEGTTLGRIVPARGPNKFGWDPIFEVDGTSKTFAEMDADEKNVVSHRSRALAKLKAYLETM
;
A
#
# COMPACT_ATOMS: atom_id res chain seq x y z
N ALA A 1 8.37 -1.33 7.40
CA ALA A 1 9.07 -2.57 7.72
C ALA A 1 10.52 -2.51 7.21
N LEU A 2 11.38 -3.36 7.71
CA LEU A 2 12.78 -3.47 7.26
C LEU A 2 13.51 -2.11 7.17
N ASN A 3 13.21 -1.17 8.07
CA ASN A 3 13.80 0.16 8.09
C ASN A 3 13.61 0.96 6.79
N GLY A 4 12.46 0.80 6.16
CA GLY A 4 12.12 1.48 4.92
C GLY A 4 12.23 0.65 3.65
N LEU A 5 12.73 -0.57 3.77
CA LEU A 5 12.78 -1.51 2.67
C LEU A 5 11.55 -2.42 2.67
N PRO A 6 11.15 -2.99 1.55
CA PRO A 6 11.75 -2.84 0.23
C PRO A 6 11.36 -1.55 -0.51
N GLY A 7 10.46 -0.72 0.05
CA GLY A 7 10.03 0.51 -0.62
C GLY A 7 9.51 0.26 -2.02
N PRO A 8 10.01 0.97 -3.03
CA PRO A 8 9.53 0.81 -4.41
C PRO A 8 9.89 -0.54 -5.03
N TYR A 9 10.72 -1.35 -4.37
CA TYR A 9 11.13 -2.66 -4.86
C TYR A 9 10.23 -3.81 -4.40
N ILE A 10 9.08 -3.50 -3.77
CA ILE A 10 8.18 -4.52 -3.22
C ILE A 10 7.75 -5.56 -4.25
N LYS A 11 7.52 -5.15 -5.48
CA LYS A 11 7.12 -6.06 -6.55
C LYS A 11 8.18 -7.13 -6.81
N ASP A 12 9.44 -6.72 -6.85
CA ASP A 12 10.56 -7.63 -7.08
C ASP A 12 10.76 -8.57 -5.89
N PHE A 13 10.68 -8.05 -4.68
CA PHE A 13 10.80 -8.84 -3.47
C PHE A 13 9.67 -9.86 -3.38
N LEU A 14 8.44 -9.45 -3.64
CA LEU A 14 7.28 -10.34 -3.62
C LEU A 14 7.39 -11.43 -4.69
N GLY A 15 7.83 -11.07 -5.89
CA GLY A 15 7.98 -12.01 -6.99
C GLY A 15 9.03 -13.08 -6.71
N ASN A 16 10.11 -12.72 -6.02
CA ASN A 16 11.20 -13.65 -5.71
C ASN A 16 10.96 -14.46 -4.44
N LEU A 17 10.34 -13.87 -3.43
CA LEU A 17 10.24 -14.46 -2.10
C LEU A 17 8.85 -15.01 -1.78
N GLY A 18 7.81 -14.47 -2.39
CA GLY A 18 6.42 -14.78 -2.03
C GLY A 18 6.02 -14.19 -0.69
N HIS A 19 4.76 -14.38 -0.31
CA HIS A 19 4.21 -13.86 0.94
C HIS A 19 4.94 -14.44 2.17
N ASP A 20 5.18 -15.74 2.17
CA ASP A 20 5.86 -16.41 3.27
C ASP A 20 7.33 -15.96 3.38
N GLY A 21 8.02 -15.81 2.24
CA GLY A 21 9.39 -15.35 2.23
C GLY A 21 9.56 -13.95 2.77
N LEU A 22 8.63 -13.05 2.45
CA LEU A 22 8.63 -11.68 3.00
C LEU A 22 8.47 -11.70 4.52
N ASN A 23 7.57 -12.54 5.05
CA ASN A 23 7.41 -12.69 6.49
C ASN A 23 8.66 -13.26 7.15
N ARG A 24 9.32 -14.22 6.51
CA ARG A 24 10.56 -14.81 7.01
C ARG A 24 11.69 -13.81 7.04
N MET A 25 11.81 -12.95 6.02
CA MET A 25 12.77 -11.86 6.02
C MET A 25 12.59 -10.95 7.22
N LEU A 26 11.35 -10.68 7.58
CA LEU A 26 11.01 -9.78 8.67
C LEU A 26 11.15 -10.42 10.05
N ALA A 27 11.39 -11.74 10.12
CA ALA A 27 11.44 -12.46 11.39
C ALA A 27 12.51 -11.94 12.35
N GLY A 28 13.62 -11.38 11.83
CA GLY A 28 14.69 -10.79 12.63
C GLY A 28 14.40 -9.38 13.16
N PHE A 29 13.26 -8.81 12.83
CA PHE A 29 12.85 -7.48 13.26
C PHE A 29 11.65 -7.57 14.18
N ASP A 30 11.71 -6.90 15.32
CA ASP A 30 10.58 -6.87 16.26
C ASP A 30 9.43 -6.02 15.71
N ASP A 31 9.76 -4.93 15.01
CA ASP A 31 8.77 -4.02 14.45
C ASP A 31 8.26 -4.56 13.11
N LYS A 32 6.99 -4.92 13.07
CA LYS A 32 6.29 -5.40 11.87
C LYS A 32 5.50 -4.28 11.19
N ALA A 33 5.55 -3.06 11.70
CA ALA A 33 4.82 -1.94 11.13
C ALA A 33 5.27 -1.64 9.70
N ALA A 34 4.32 -1.30 8.87
CA ALA A 34 4.56 -0.94 7.48
C ALA A 34 3.56 0.13 7.06
N THR A 35 3.95 0.94 6.08
CA THR A 35 3.09 1.95 5.50
C THR A 35 2.91 1.65 4.03
N ALA A 36 1.66 1.49 3.59
CA ALA A 36 1.34 1.38 2.18
C ALA A 36 1.24 2.79 1.60
N ILE A 37 1.91 3.03 0.49
CA ILE A 37 1.99 4.36 -0.13
C ILE A 37 1.58 4.25 -1.59
N CYS A 38 0.68 5.14 -2.02
CA CYS A 38 0.33 5.30 -3.43
C CYS A 38 0.54 6.75 -3.82
N THR A 39 1.20 6.97 -4.94
CA THR A 39 1.46 8.32 -5.43
C THR A 39 0.93 8.43 -6.85
N PHE A 40 0.05 9.41 -7.10
CA PHE A 40 -0.35 9.81 -8.45
C PHE A 40 0.37 11.08 -8.84
N ALA A 41 0.81 11.13 -10.09
CA ALA A 41 1.41 12.31 -10.67
C ALA A 41 0.48 12.89 -11.73
N TYR A 42 0.23 14.19 -11.68
CA TYR A 42 -0.55 14.89 -12.70
C TYR A 42 0.30 15.99 -13.33
N CYS A 43 0.32 16.03 -14.66
CA CYS A 43 1.02 17.04 -15.41
C CYS A 43 0.03 17.74 -16.35
N ALA A 44 -0.10 19.06 -16.22
CA ALA A 44 -1.07 19.83 -17.00
C ALA A 44 -0.63 20.05 -18.46
N GLY A 45 0.65 19.83 -18.77
CA GLY A 45 1.19 19.99 -20.11
C GLY A 45 2.67 19.66 -20.15
N PRO A 46 3.29 19.62 -21.36
CA PRO A 46 4.68 19.17 -21.50
C PRO A 46 5.70 20.03 -20.76
N ASP A 47 5.40 21.31 -20.53
CA ASP A 47 6.30 22.24 -19.83
C ASP A 47 5.89 22.47 -18.38
N ALA A 48 4.81 21.83 -17.90
CA ALA A 48 4.35 21.98 -16.53
C ALA A 48 5.07 20.98 -15.62
N GLU A 49 5.36 21.41 -14.38
CA GLU A 49 5.90 20.51 -13.38
C GLU A 49 4.81 19.52 -12.93
N PRO A 50 5.14 18.23 -12.77
CA PRO A 50 4.20 17.26 -12.23
C PRO A 50 3.79 17.62 -10.80
N MET A 51 2.51 17.49 -10.50
CA MET A 51 2.01 17.58 -9.13
C MET A 51 1.79 16.18 -8.58
N LEU A 52 2.26 15.93 -7.36
CA LEU A 52 2.18 14.63 -6.73
C LEU A 52 1.07 14.59 -5.69
N PHE A 53 0.31 13.51 -5.70
CA PHE A 53 -0.78 13.26 -4.75
C PHE A 53 -0.53 11.92 -4.09
N GLU A 54 -0.19 11.95 -2.80
CA GLU A 54 0.19 10.76 -2.05
C GLU A 54 -0.88 10.39 -1.04
N GLY A 55 -1.24 9.11 -1.03
CA GLY A 55 -2.10 8.52 -0.01
C GLY A 55 -1.33 7.45 0.74
N THR A 56 -1.55 7.36 2.05
CA THR A 56 -0.87 6.39 2.91
C THR A 56 -1.87 5.64 3.76
N THR A 57 -1.54 4.39 4.08
CA THR A 57 -2.30 3.56 5.01
C THR A 57 -1.32 2.88 5.94
N LEU A 58 -1.48 3.09 7.24
CA LEU A 58 -0.65 2.45 8.25
C LEU A 58 -1.16 1.04 8.52
N GLY A 59 -0.24 0.12 8.75
CA GLY A 59 -0.58 -1.26 9.03
C GLY A 59 0.63 -2.03 9.51
N ARG A 60 0.57 -3.34 9.39
CA ARG A 60 1.69 -4.22 9.73
C ARG A 60 1.69 -5.47 8.85
N ILE A 61 2.85 -6.07 8.74
CA ILE A 61 3.02 -7.30 7.97
C ILE A 61 2.65 -8.49 8.85
N VAL A 62 1.79 -9.36 8.31
CA VAL A 62 1.27 -10.54 8.99
C VAL A 62 1.36 -11.75 8.06
N PRO A 63 1.26 -12.99 8.58
CA PRO A 63 1.10 -14.17 7.73
C PRO A 63 -0.11 -14.02 6.80
N ALA A 64 -0.01 -14.55 5.59
CA ALA A 64 -1.04 -14.36 4.57
C ALA A 64 -2.42 -14.83 5.02
N ARG A 65 -3.43 -13.95 4.86
CA ARG A 65 -4.84 -14.22 5.18
C ARG A 65 -5.73 -13.64 4.10
N GLY A 66 -6.85 -14.28 3.84
CA GLY A 66 -7.89 -13.79 2.96
C GLY A 66 -7.93 -14.50 1.61
N PRO A 67 -9.10 -14.45 0.93
CA PRO A 67 -9.29 -15.14 -0.34
C PRO A 67 -8.61 -14.48 -1.53
N ASN A 68 -8.43 -13.16 -1.49
CA ASN A 68 -7.78 -12.41 -2.55
C ASN A 68 -6.26 -12.57 -2.44
N LYS A 69 -5.62 -13.04 -3.52
CA LYS A 69 -4.18 -13.26 -3.56
C LYS A 69 -3.44 -12.17 -4.34
N PHE A 70 -4.09 -11.05 -4.60
CA PHE A 70 -3.52 -9.97 -5.39
C PHE A 70 -2.37 -9.28 -4.66
N GLY A 71 -1.19 -9.28 -5.30
CA GLY A 71 -0.02 -8.56 -4.79
C GLY A 71 0.31 -8.91 -3.34
N TRP A 72 0.59 -7.90 -2.54
CA TRP A 72 0.88 -8.05 -1.11
C TRP A 72 -0.34 -7.88 -0.21
N ASP A 73 -1.55 -7.79 -0.78
CA ASP A 73 -2.80 -7.63 -0.02
C ASP A 73 -2.96 -8.65 1.12
N PRO A 74 -2.64 -9.96 0.93
CA PRO A 74 -2.83 -10.94 2.00
C PRO A 74 -1.97 -10.75 3.24
N ILE A 75 -0.86 -10.04 3.14
CA ILE A 75 0.10 -9.89 4.25
C ILE A 75 0.11 -8.50 4.88
N PHE A 76 -0.75 -7.61 4.44
CA PHE A 76 -0.84 -6.25 5.00
C PHE A 76 -2.14 -6.08 5.79
N GLU A 77 -2.01 -6.07 7.13
CA GLU A 77 -3.14 -5.84 8.04
C GLU A 77 -3.26 -4.35 8.33
N VAL A 78 -4.41 -3.77 8.01
CA VAL A 78 -4.66 -2.34 8.22
C VAL A 78 -4.88 -2.05 9.70
N ASP A 79 -4.19 -1.03 10.23
CA ASP A 79 -4.33 -0.61 11.62
C ASP A 79 -5.78 -0.29 11.95
N GLY A 80 -6.23 -0.78 13.10
CA GLY A 80 -7.57 -0.54 13.61
C GLY A 80 -8.67 -1.43 13.06
N THR A 81 -8.37 -2.28 12.08
CA THR A 81 -9.40 -3.13 11.43
C THR A 81 -9.25 -4.61 11.73
N SER A 82 -8.08 -5.05 12.14
CA SER A 82 -7.73 -6.47 12.32
C SER A 82 -7.91 -7.31 11.05
N LYS A 83 -7.98 -6.66 9.89
CA LYS A 83 -8.15 -7.31 8.57
C LYS A 83 -7.01 -6.94 7.63
N THR A 84 -6.58 -7.91 6.83
CA THR A 84 -5.70 -7.62 5.68
C THR A 84 -6.55 -7.07 4.53
N PHE A 85 -5.90 -6.41 3.57
CA PHE A 85 -6.60 -5.96 2.36
C PHE A 85 -7.28 -7.11 1.63
N ALA A 86 -6.69 -8.31 1.68
CA ALA A 86 -7.27 -9.50 1.03
C ALA A 86 -8.55 -10.01 1.72
N GLU A 87 -8.76 -9.64 2.99
CA GLU A 87 -9.95 -10.00 3.76
C GLU A 87 -11.08 -8.97 3.63
N MET A 88 -10.80 -7.83 3.00
CA MET A 88 -11.78 -6.75 2.84
C MET A 88 -12.53 -6.88 1.53
N ASP A 89 -13.82 -6.47 1.54
CA ASP A 89 -14.54 -6.27 0.29
C ASP A 89 -14.11 -4.94 -0.35
N ALA A 90 -14.60 -4.67 -1.57
CA ALA A 90 -14.21 -3.46 -2.30
C ALA A 90 -14.59 -2.18 -1.56
N ASP A 91 -15.75 -2.15 -0.91
CA ASP A 91 -16.22 -0.96 -0.20
C ASP A 91 -15.38 -0.69 1.04
N GLU A 92 -15.06 -1.71 1.83
CA GLU A 92 -14.17 -1.58 2.99
C GLU A 92 -12.79 -1.08 2.57
N LYS A 93 -12.23 -1.68 1.53
CA LYS A 93 -10.92 -1.33 1.01
C LYS A 93 -10.87 0.10 0.50
N ASN A 94 -11.91 0.56 -0.19
CA ASN A 94 -11.99 1.91 -0.73
C ASN A 94 -11.99 3.00 0.35
N VAL A 95 -12.46 2.68 1.55
CA VAL A 95 -12.47 3.64 2.67
C VAL A 95 -11.06 3.84 3.24
N VAL A 96 -10.25 2.78 3.31
CA VAL A 96 -8.99 2.79 4.05
C VAL A 96 -7.75 2.67 3.20
N SER A 97 -7.86 2.32 1.91
CA SER A 97 -6.67 2.06 1.10
C SER A 97 -5.87 3.32 0.79
N HIS A 98 -4.56 3.14 0.69
CA HIS A 98 -3.61 4.17 0.28
C HIS A 98 -3.95 4.72 -1.11
N ARG A 99 -4.39 3.84 -2.02
CA ARG A 99 -4.78 4.22 -3.38
C ARG A 99 -6.01 5.14 -3.39
N SER A 100 -7.03 4.78 -2.62
CA SER A 100 -8.25 5.61 -2.53
C SER A 100 -7.95 6.97 -1.93
N ARG A 101 -7.06 7.03 -0.96
CA ARG A 101 -6.65 8.30 -0.34
C ARG A 101 -5.88 9.19 -1.31
N ALA A 102 -4.97 8.63 -2.09
CA ALA A 102 -4.24 9.36 -3.12
C ALA A 102 -5.19 9.85 -4.22
N LEU A 103 -6.11 8.99 -4.65
CA LEU A 103 -7.09 9.33 -5.68
C LEU A 103 -8.04 10.45 -5.23
N ALA A 104 -8.46 10.44 -3.97
CA ALA A 104 -9.29 11.50 -3.41
C ALA A 104 -8.60 12.87 -3.46
N LYS A 105 -7.30 12.92 -3.18
CA LYS A 105 -6.51 14.15 -3.28
C LYS A 105 -6.41 14.64 -4.71
N LEU A 106 -6.16 13.75 -5.66
CA LEU A 106 -6.10 14.10 -7.08
C LEU A 106 -7.46 14.61 -7.57
N LYS A 107 -8.53 13.92 -7.20
CA LYS A 107 -9.89 14.33 -7.58
C LYS A 107 -10.23 15.72 -7.04
N ALA A 108 -9.93 15.99 -5.78
CA ALA A 108 -10.17 17.29 -5.17
C ALA A 108 -9.42 18.40 -5.91
N TYR A 109 -8.18 18.15 -6.31
CA TYR A 109 -7.40 19.11 -7.10
C TYR A 109 -8.03 19.36 -8.47
N LEU A 110 -8.44 18.29 -9.18
CA LEU A 110 -9.04 18.42 -10.50
C LEU A 110 -10.36 19.20 -10.46
N GLU A 111 -11.13 19.08 -9.38
CA GLU A 111 -12.37 19.81 -9.18
C GLU A 111 -12.16 21.31 -8.99
N THR A 112 -10.96 21.75 -8.65
CA THR A 112 -10.62 23.18 -8.50
C THR A 112 -10.19 23.84 -9.80
N MET A 113 -10.04 23.08 -10.86
CA MET A 113 -9.58 23.58 -12.16
C MET A 113 -10.71 24.16 -12.99
#